data_a938e1312ee2ad25a3f13ee76a267847
#
_entry.id   a938e1312ee2ad25a3f13ee76a267847
#
_cell.length_a   1.000
_cell.length_b   1.000
_cell.length_c   1.000
_cell.angle_alpha   90.00
_cell.angle_beta   90.00
_cell.angle_gamma   90.00
#
_symmetry.space_group_name_H-M   'P 1'
#
loop_
_entity.id
_entity.type
_entity.pdbx_description
1 polymer ?
#
loop_
_entity_poly.entity_id
_entity_poly.type
_entity_poly.pdbx_seq_one_letter_code
_entity_poly.pdbx_strand_id
1 'polypeptide(L)'
;YIYIYAAFYNLTHMHLTIQNIYYKADSIRAYLRESGQEINRDNLIQGGRKLRSQGGPGVLAEMLLKANENETNFAIDSIRTPYEAKALKERKDFKLIEVRATRDVRWERMQARGRKGDPTDYETFVQQEEAELKATDSSGQALDATAKEADIVVDNEGDLNALFLKIDQLLA
;
A
#
# COMPACT_ATOMS: atom_id res chain seq x y z
N TYR A 1 0.04 5.10 -10.48
CA TYR A 1 0.42 4.82 -9.09
C TYR A 1 1.30 3.58 -9.08
N ILE A 2 2.46 3.64 -8.43
CA ILE A 2 3.21 2.47 -8.03
C ILE A 2 2.42 1.87 -6.86
N TYR A 3 1.87 0.67 -7.05
CA TYR A 3 1.22 -0.05 -5.97
C TYR A 3 2.28 -0.86 -5.26
N ILE A 4 2.47 -0.63 -3.98
CA ILE A 4 3.33 -1.44 -3.14
C ILE A 4 2.41 -2.31 -2.29
N TYR A 5 2.42 -3.60 -2.59
CA TYR A 5 1.69 -4.61 -1.87
C TYR A 5 2.65 -5.39 -0.98
N ALA A 6 2.20 -5.75 0.17
CA ALA A 6 2.87 -6.71 1.01
C ALA A 6 2.09 -8.02 1.01
N ALA A 7 2.76 -9.11 0.84
CA ALA A 7 2.15 -10.42 0.98
C ALA A 7 2.88 -11.21 2.07
N PHE A 8 2.11 -11.91 2.89
CA PHE A 8 2.59 -12.80 3.92
C PHE A 8 2.33 -14.24 3.48
N TYR A 9 3.38 -15.06 3.53
CA TYR A 9 3.30 -16.45 3.11
C TYR A 9 3.70 -17.38 4.25
N ASN A 10 2.93 -18.42 4.43
CA ASN A 10 3.41 -19.60 5.12
C ASN A 10 3.90 -20.58 4.04
N LEU A 11 5.22 -20.69 3.88
CA LEU A 11 5.90 -21.49 2.83
C LEU A 11 5.65 -22.99 2.92
N THR A 12 4.84 -23.46 3.85
CA THR A 12 4.67 -24.89 4.10
C THR A 12 3.51 -25.56 3.34
N HIS A 13 2.66 -24.81 2.62
CA HIS A 13 1.52 -25.38 1.90
C HIS A 13 1.32 -24.78 0.51
N MET A 14 1.33 -25.63 -0.47
CA MET A 14 1.40 -25.42 -1.92
C MET A 14 0.09 -24.99 -2.61
N HIS A 15 -0.80 -24.25 -1.93
CA HIS A 15 -1.95 -23.56 -2.54
C HIS A 15 -2.27 -22.30 -1.74
N LEU A 16 -1.55 -21.23 -2.05
CA LEU A 16 -1.72 -19.95 -1.39
C LEU A 16 -2.90 -19.19 -1.98
N THR A 17 -4.02 -19.23 -1.29
CA THR A 17 -5.10 -18.28 -1.51
C THR A 17 -4.92 -17.12 -0.54
N ILE A 18 -4.64 -15.92 -1.04
CA ILE A 18 -4.75 -14.70 -0.23
C ILE A 18 -6.23 -14.57 0.16
N GLN A 19 -6.52 -14.79 1.44
CA GLN A 19 -7.90 -14.79 1.92
C GLN A 19 -8.42 -13.37 2.20
N ASN A 20 -7.51 -12.48 2.64
CA ASN A 20 -7.88 -11.14 3.05
C ASN A 20 -6.92 -10.08 2.50
N ILE A 21 -7.47 -8.94 2.11
CA ILE A 21 -6.72 -7.74 1.74
C ILE A 21 -7.04 -6.66 2.77
N TYR A 22 -6.01 -6.17 3.45
CA TYR A 22 -6.12 -5.10 4.43
C TYR A 22 -5.52 -3.81 3.89
N TYR A 23 -6.17 -2.72 4.21
CA TYR A 23 -5.69 -1.39 3.86
C TYR A 23 -5.10 -0.72 5.10
N LYS A 24 -3.96 -0.08 4.96
CA LYS A 24 -3.37 0.71 6.06
C LYS A 24 -4.36 1.71 6.68
N ALA A 25 -5.27 2.26 5.87
CA ALA A 25 -6.33 3.13 6.36
C ALA A 25 -7.31 2.44 7.33
N ASP A 26 -7.33 1.10 7.41
CA ASP A 26 -8.22 0.39 8.33
C ASP A 26 -7.80 0.60 9.79
N SER A 27 -6.52 0.73 10.09
CA SER A 27 -6.03 1.13 11.42
C SER A 27 -6.55 2.52 11.82
N ILE A 28 -6.59 3.47 10.88
CA ILE A 28 -7.12 4.81 11.14
C ILE A 28 -8.65 4.75 11.32
N ARG A 29 -9.35 3.97 10.50
CA ARG A 29 -10.80 3.78 10.64
C ARG A 29 -11.18 3.15 11.96
N ALA A 30 -10.42 2.15 12.42
CA ALA A 30 -10.61 1.54 13.74
C ALA A 30 -10.45 2.58 14.85
N TYR A 31 -9.36 3.35 14.82
CA TYR A 31 -9.12 4.43 15.77
C TYR A 31 -10.26 5.47 15.80
N LEU A 32 -10.76 5.90 14.63
CA LEU A 32 -11.85 6.88 14.55
C LEU A 32 -13.15 6.31 15.13
N ARG A 33 -13.48 5.04 14.87
CA ARG A 33 -14.66 4.38 15.44
C ARG A 33 -14.57 4.31 16.97
N GLU A 34 -13.42 3.88 17.49
CA GLU A 34 -13.18 3.80 18.95
C GLU A 34 -13.23 5.19 19.63
N SER A 35 -12.82 6.24 18.91
CA SER A 35 -12.88 7.62 19.37
C SER A 35 -14.24 8.29 19.16
N GLY A 36 -15.25 7.60 18.61
CA GLY A 36 -16.57 8.15 18.30
C GLY A 36 -16.56 9.22 17.20
N GLN A 37 -15.55 9.24 16.36
CA GLN A 37 -15.40 10.23 15.30
C GLN A 37 -15.93 9.71 13.96
N GLU A 38 -16.49 10.61 13.16
CA GLU A 38 -16.99 10.31 11.81
C GLU A 38 -15.83 9.88 10.89
N ILE A 39 -16.08 8.88 10.04
CA ILE A 39 -15.12 8.44 9.02
C ILE A 39 -15.33 9.29 7.76
N ASN A 40 -14.60 10.39 7.67
CA ASN A 40 -14.52 11.24 6.49
C ASN A 40 -13.04 11.52 6.14
N ARG A 41 -12.78 12.15 5.00
CA ARG A 41 -11.43 12.39 4.49
C ARG A 41 -10.57 13.20 5.48
N ASP A 42 -11.13 14.24 6.06
CA ASP A 42 -10.40 15.14 6.96
C ASP A 42 -10.02 14.43 8.27
N ASN A 43 -10.96 13.68 8.86
CA ASN A 43 -10.71 12.89 10.07
C ASN A 43 -9.71 11.75 9.80
N LEU A 44 -9.74 11.13 8.62
CA LEU A 44 -8.72 10.13 8.24
C LEU A 44 -7.32 10.75 8.17
N ILE A 45 -7.18 11.95 7.60
CA ILE A 45 -5.90 12.65 7.53
C ILE A 45 -5.42 13.03 8.94
N GLN A 46 -6.29 13.64 9.74
CA GLN A 46 -5.95 14.06 11.10
C GLN A 46 -5.66 12.88 12.02
N GLY A 47 -6.47 11.82 11.96
CA GLY A 47 -6.27 10.58 12.73
C GLY A 47 -4.94 9.93 12.38
N GLY A 48 -4.60 9.83 11.09
CA GLY A 48 -3.32 9.30 10.66
C GLY A 48 -2.13 10.13 11.14
N ARG A 49 -2.22 11.46 11.11
CA ARG A 49 -1.18 12.35 11.66
C ARG A 49 -1.04 12.17 13.17
N LYS A 50 -2.16 12.14 13.88
CA LYS A 50 -2.16 11.96 15.35
C LYS A 50 -1.54 10.62 15.73
N LEU A 51 -1.93 9.53 15.09
CA LEU A 51 -1.36 8.21 15.38
C LEU A 51 0.15 8.19 15.13
N ARG A 52 0.63 8.76 14.01
CA ARG A 52 2.08 8.83 13.73
C ARG A 52 2.83 9.75 14.71
N SER A 53 2.24 10.84 15.16
CA SER A 53 2.88 11.72 16.16
C SER A 53 3.04 11.04 17.52
N GLN A 54 2.18 10.08 17.84
CA GLN A 54 2.18 9.36 19.12
C GLN A 54 3.02 8.08 19.07
N GLY A 55 2.91 7.30 17.99
CA GLY A 55 3.53 5.97 17.86
C GLY A 55 4.66 5.89 16.85
N GLY A 56 5.02 7.01 16.19
CA GLY A 56 6.06 7.01 15.18
C GLY A 56 5.55 6.74 13.75
N PRO A 57 6.42 6.91 12.74
CA PRO A 57 6.02 6.85 11.32
C PRO A 57 5.57 5.46 10.85
N GLY A 58 5.95 4.38 11.54
CA GLY A 58 5.57 3.00 11.23
C GLY A 58 4.29 2.52 11.93
N VAL A 59 3.74 3.29 12.87
CA VAL A 59 2.68 2.85 13.79
C VAL A 59 1.45 2.26 13.11
N LEU A 60 1.06 2.76 11.95
CA LEU A 60 -0.13 2.25 11.24
C LEU A 60 0.07 0.82 10.73
N ALA A 61 1.28 0.49 10.32
CA ALA A 61 1.66 -0.87 9.93
C ALA A 61 1.74 -1.80 11.16
N GLU A 62 2.31 -1.32 12.26
CA GLU A 62 2.38 -2.06 13.53
C GLU A 62 0.97 -2.37 14.08
N MET A 63 0.07 -1.39 14.07
CA MET A 63 -1.32 -1.58 14.47
C MET A 63 -2.03 -2.62 13.60
N LEU A 64 -1.77 -2.60 12.30
CA LEU A 64 -2.37 -3.55 11.37
C LEU A 64 -1.83 -4.96 11.59
N LEU A 65 -0.53 -5.12 11.79
CA LEU A 65 0.08 -6.41 12.15
C LEU A 65 -0.51 -6.97 13.44
N LYS A 66 -0.63 -6.14 14.48
CA LYS A 66 -1.21 -6.53 15.76
C LYS A 66 -2.67 -6.95 15.64
N ALA A 67 -3.46 -6.22 14.85
CA ALA A 67 -4.86 -6.55 14.63
C ALA A 67 -5.06 -7.88 13.88
N ASN A 68 -4.03 -8.33 13.13
CA ASN A 68 -4.07 -9.53 12.29
C ASN A 68 -2.97 -10.53 12.67
N GLU A 69 -2.56 -10.56 13.94
CA GLU A 69 -1.45 -11.42 14.41
C GLU A 69 -1.70 -12.93 14.23
N ASN A 70 -2.97 -13.35 14.20
CA ASN A 70 -3.37 -14.73 14.00
C ASN A 70 -3.65 -15.09 12.53
N GLU A 71 -3.58 -14.12 11.62
CA GLU A 71 -3.75 -14.34 10.19
C GLU A 71 -2.47 -14.85 9.57
N THR A 72 -2.59 -15.88 8.72
CA THR A 72 -1.44 -16.52 8.09
C THR A 72 -1.20 -16.06 6.66
N ASN A 73 -2.26 -15.86 5.88
CA ASN A 73 -2.20 -15.51 4.47
C ASN A 73 -3.05 -14.28 4.17
N PHE A 74 -2.44 -13.11 4.09
CA PHE A 74 -3.12 -11.88 3.77
C PHE A 74 -2.22 -10.91 3.00
N ALA A 75 -2.80 -9.93 2.35
CA ALA A 75 -2.10 -8.86 1.68
C ALA A 75 -2.39 -7.52 2.35
N ILE A 76 -1.41 -6.63 2.36
CA ILE A 76 -1.58 -5.24 2.79
C ILE A 76 -1.38 -4.34 1.59
N ASP A 77 -2.38 -3.50 1.30
CA ASP A 77 -2.30 -2.48 0.25
C ASP A 77 -1.91 -1.11 0.83
N SER A 78 -1.40 -0.26 -0.04
CA SER A 78 -1.11 1.14 0.23
C SER A 78 0.07 1.40 1.18
N ILE A 79 1.12 0.58 1.13
CA ILE A 79 2.38 0.86 1.81
C ILE A 79 3.09 1.99 1.05
N ARG A 80 3.41 3.09 1.74
CA ARG A 80 3.85 4.32 1.09
C ARG A 80 5.08 4.97 1.70
N THR A 81 5.63 4.36 2.76
CA THR A 81 6.83 4.86 3.42
C THR A 81 7.79 3.72 3.78
N PRO A 82 9.12 3.97 3.77
CA PRO A 82 10.09 2.98 4.23
C PRO A 82 9.89 2.56 5.69
N TYR A 83 9.34 3.45 6.50
CA TYR A 83 9.05 3.15 7.91
C TYR A 83 7.97 2.09 8.08
N GLU A 84 6.92 2.16 7.25
CA GLU A 84 5.87 1.14 7.22
C GLU A 84 6.43 -0.20 6.71
N ALA A 85 7.23 -0.17 5.63
CA ALA A 85 7.90 -1.36 5.12
C ALA A 85 8.79 -2.01 6.17
N LYS A 86 9.57 -1.21 6.91
CA LYS A 86 10.43 -1.69 8.01
C LYS A 86 9.63 -2.34 9.12
N ALA A 87 8.53 -1.71 9.57
CA ALA A 87 7.67 -2.29 10.60
C ALA A 87 7.08 -3.63 10.16
N LEU A 88 6.66 -3.75 8.90
CA LEU A 88 6.15 -5.01 8.34
C LEU A 88 7.23 -6.10 8.22
N LYS A 89 8.48 -5.72 7.93
CA LYS A 89 9.63 -6.65 7.84
C LYS A 89 10.05 -7.27 9.18
N GLU A 90 9.54 -6.79 10.32
CA GLU A 90 9.68 -7.48 11.61
C GLU A 90 9.04 -8.89 11.58
N ARG A 91 8.07 -9.07 10.72
CA ARG A 91 7.48 -10.38 10.45
C ARG A 91 8.30 -11.11 9.38
N LYS A 92 8.88 -12.27 9.74
CA LYS A 92 9.87 -12.99 8.91
C LYS A 92 9.31 -13.55 7.59
N ASP A 93 8.02 -13.81 7.53
CA ASP A 93 7.30 -14.30 6.34
C ASP A 93 6.77 -13.17 5.43
N PHE A 94 7.10 -11.93 5.74
CA PHE A 94 6.72 -10.77 4.95
C PHE A 94 7.53 -10.66 3.65
N LYS A 95 6.85 -10.31 2.57
CA LYS A 95 7.47 -9.91 1.30
C LYS A 95 6.87 -8.60 0.83
N LEU A 96 7.72 -7.64 0.53
CA LEU A 96 7.32 -6.38 -0.07
C LEU A 96 7.34 -6.52 -1.59
N ILE A 97 6.18 -6.38 -2.21
CA ILE A 97 6.02 -6.50 -3.66
C ILE A 97 5.75 -5.12 -4.24
N GLU A 98 6.63 -4.64 -5.12
CA GLU A 98 6.37 -3.49 -5.96
C GLU A 98 5.66 -3.93 -7.24
N VAL A 99 4.46 -3.42 -7.48
CA VAL A 99 3.76 -3.56 -8.77
C VAL A 99 3.87 -2.24 -9.51
N ARG A 100 4.62 -2.22 -10.60
CA ARG A 100 4.91 -1.00 -11.35
C ARG A 100 4.39 -1.07 -12.78
N ALA A 101 4.10 0.09 -13.35
CA ALA A 101 3.80 0.27 -14.77
C ALA A 101 4.42 1.59 -15.24
N THR A 102 4.62 1.72 -16.55
CA THR A 102 5.05 2.99 -17.14
C THR A 102 4.05 4.10 -16.86
N ARG A 103 4.51 5.35 -16.86
CA ARG A 103 3.67 6.52 -16.58
C ARG A 103 2.48 6.59 -17.54
N ASP A 104 2.70 6.30 -18.80
CA ASP A 104 1.65 6.37 -19.83
C ASP A 104 0.56 5.33 -19.58
N VAL A 105 0.92 4.09 -19.25
CA VAL A 105 -0.05 3.04 -18.88
C VAL A 105 -0.81 3.41 -17.60
N ARG A 106 -0.15 4.02 -16.63
CA ARG A 106 -0.84 4.49 -15.40
C ARG A 106 -1.82 5.61 -15.70
N TRP A 107 -1.45 6.56 -16.58
CA TRP A 107 -2.32 7.63 -17.03
C TRP A 107 -3.56 7.08 -17.74
N GLU A 108 -3.39 6.23 -18.73
CA GLU A 108 -4.47 5.59 -19.47
C GLU A 108 -5.45 4.87 -18.55
N ARG A 109 -4.93 4.08 -17.62
CA ARG A 109 -5.74 3.34 -16.64
C ARG A 109 -6.49 4.28 -15.67
N MET A 110 -5.88 5.38 -15.28
CA MET A 110 -6.52 6.36 -14.43
C MET A 110 -7.66 7.06 -15.17
N GLN A 111 -7.46 7.47 -16.42
CA GLN A 111 -8.52 8.05 -17.25
C GLN A 111 -9.68 7.06 -17.46
N ALA A 112 -9.38 5.80 -17.77
CA ALA A 112 -10.37 4.75 -17.99
C ALA A 112 -11.25 4.48 -16.75
N ARG A 113 -10.68 4.58 -15.53
CA ARG A 113 -11.46 4.36 -14.29
C ARG A 113 -12.33 5.58 -13.90
N GLY A 114 -11.95 6.80 -14.30
CA GLY A 114 -12.74 8.04 -14.18
C GLY A 114 -13.24 8.36 -12.78
N ARG A 115 -12.43 8.23 -11.73
CA ARG A 115 -12.85 8.57 -10.36
C ARG A 115 -12.98 10.05 -10.16
N LYS A 116 -14.00 10.49 -9.43
CA LYS A 116 -14.15 11.87 -9.01
C LYS A 116 -12.91 12.34 -8.23
N GLY A 117 -12.26 13.39 -8.73
CA GLY A 117 -11.05 13.97 -8.14
C GLY A 117 -9.75 13.46 -8.77
N ASP A 118 -9.80 12.56 -9.74
CA ASP A 118 -8.65 12.23 -10.58
C ASP A 118 -8.34 13.44 -11.50
N PRO A 119 -7.05 13.74 -11.78
CA PRO A 119 -6.66 14.77 -12.71
C PRO A 119 -7.23 14.50 -14.10
N THR A 120 -7.67 15.56 -14.76
CA THR A 120 -8.28 15.53 -16.11
C THR A 120 -7.27 15.78 -17.22
N ASP A 121 -6.08 16.26 -16.88
CA ASP A 121 -4.99 16.54 -17.80
C ASP A 121 -3.69 15.85 -17.33
N TYR A 122 -2.82 15.54 -18.30
CA TYR A 122 -1.59 14.81 -18.07
C TYR A 122 -0.58 15.56 -17.21
N GLU A 123 -0.51 16.89 -17.36
CA GLU A 123 0.46 17.70 -16.61
C GLU A 123 0.13 17.70 -15.11
N THR A 124 -1.13 17.91 -14.75
CA THR A 124 -1.61 17.80 -13.36
C THR A 124 -1.37 16.40 -12.80
N PHE A 125 -1.59 15.36 -13.59
CA PHE A 125 -1.28 13.98 -13.20
C PHE A 125 0.20 13.79 -12.88
N VAL A 126 1.11 14.27 -13.74
CA VAL A 126 2.56 14.18 -13.54
C VAL A 126 2.97 14.91 -12.26
N GLN A 127 2.46 16.13 -12.03
CA GLN A 127 2.77 16.90 -10.83
C GLN A 127 2.31 16.19 -9.55
N GLN A 128 1.13 15.58 -9.55
CA GLN A 128 0.63 14.80 -8.42
C GLN A 128 1.47 13.55 -8.16
N GLU A 129 1.86 12.80 -9.21
CA GLU A 129 2.75 11.66 -9.07
C GLU A 129 4.11 12.05 -8.50
N GLU A 130 4.71 13.12 -8.99
CA GLU A 130 6.02 13.58 -8.51
C GLU A 130 5.96 14.04 -7.06
N ALA A 131 4.87 14.66 -6.64
CA ALA A 131 4.66 15.02 -5.24
C ALA A 131 4.52 13.78 -4.33
N GLU A 132 3.91 12.69 -4.81
CA GLU A 132 3.79 11.43 -4.06
C GLU A 132 5.11 10.64 -4.03
N LEU A 133 5.93 10.75 -5.08
CA LEU A 133 7.22 10.05 -5.13
C LEU A 133 8.24 10.59 -4.14
N LYS A 134 8.23 11.91 -3.90
CA LYS A 134 9.24 12.63 -3.11
C LYS A 134 8.60 13.25 -1.87
N ALA A 135 8.55 12.51 -0.77
CA ALA A 135 8.17 13.12 0.50
C ALA A 135 9.24 14.10 0.98
N THR A 136 8.78 15.26 1.43
CA THR A 136 9.63 16.28 2.07
C THR A 136 9.71 16.13 3.58
N ASP A 137 8.86 15.30 4.18
CA ASP A 137 8.81 15.05 5.62
C ASP A 137 8.45 13.59 5.97
N SER A 138 8.63 13.20 7.23
CA SER A 138 8.33 11.85 7.74
C SER A 138 6.85 11.48 7.77
N SER A 139 5.96 12.44 7.55
CA SER A 139 4.50 12.24 7.49
C SER A 139 3.96 12.11 6.07
N GLY A 140 4.78 12.46 5.07
CA GLY A 140 4.47 12.40 3.64
C GLY A 140 4.67 11.01 3.03
N GLN A 141 4.33 10.89 1.75
CA GLN A 141 4.55 9.67 0.99
C GLN A 141 5.95 9.69 0.38
N ALA A 142 6.66 8.58 0.46
CA ALA A 142 8.00 8.41 -0.08
C ALA A 142 8.05 7.15 -0.93
N LEU A 143 7.24 7.12 -1.99
CA LEU A 143 7.03 5.92 -2.81
C LEU A 143 8.32 5.42 -3.45
N ASP A 144 9.18 6.33 -3.96
CA ASP A 144 10.47 5.95 -4.55
C ASP A 144 11.40 5.28 -3.52
N ALA A 145 11.48 5.82 -2.31
CA ALA A 145 12.26 5.23 -1.23
C ALA A 145 11.66 3.90 -0.76
N THR A 146 10.34 3.78 -0.76
CA THR A 146 9.64 2.54 -0.37
C THR A 146 9.83 1.44 -1.42
N ALA A 147 9.77 1.79 -2.71
CA ALA A 147 9.99 0.87 -3.81
C ALA A 147 11.40 0.24 -3.79
N LYS A 148 12.41 1.00 -3.35
CA LYS A 148 13.79 0.48 -3.18
C LYS A 148 13.92 -0.60 -2.11
N GLU A 149 12.96 -0.68 -1.19
CA GLU A 149 12.87 -1.71 -0.17
C GLU A 149 12.16 -2.98 -0.64
N ALA A 150 11.63 -3.01 -1.88
CA ALA A 150 10.89 -4.14 -2.40
C ALA A 150 11.76 -5.40 -2.52
N ASP A 151 11.22 -6.51 -2.05
CA ASP A 151 11.85 -7.84 -2.20
C ASP A 151 11.57 -8.42 -3.58
N ILE A 152 10.45 -8.02 -4.20
CA ILE A 152 9.97 -8.51 -5.49
C ILE A 152 9.43 -7.33 -6.29
N VAL A 153 9.73 -7.32 -7.59
CA VAL A 153 9.21 -6.32 -8.53
C VAL A 153 8.38 -7.01 -9.60
N VAL A 154 7.16 -6.53 -9.82
CA VAL A 154 6.23 -7.05 -10.84
C VAL A 154 5.91 -5.94 -11.84
N ASP A 155 6.31 -6.13 -13.09
CA ASP A 155 5.93 -5.24 -14.18
C ASP A 155 4.49 -5.53 -14.63
N ASN A 156 3.62 -4.53 -14.49
CA ASN A 156 2.20 -4.58 -14.83
C ASN A 156 1.90 -3.70 -16.06
N GLU A 157 2.52 -4.03 -17.18
CA GLU A 157 2.30 -3.32 -18.47
C GLU A 157 1.15 -3.93 -19.29
N GLY A 158 0.78 -5.18 -19.00
CA GLY A 158 -0.25 -5.93 -19.69
C GLY A 158 -1.64 -5.80 -19.09
N ASP A 159 -2.51 -6.71 -19.47
CA ASP A 159 -3.85 -6.85 -18.90
C ASP A 159 -3.84 -7.54 -17.51
N LEU A 160 -5.03 -7.68 -16.92
CA LEU A 160 -5.18 -8.30 -15.60
C LEU A 160 -4.81 -9.79 -15.61
N ASN A 161 -5.03 -10.51 -16.73
CA ASN A 161 -4.69 -11.93 -16.79
C ASN A 161 -3.18 -12.13 -16.77
N ALA A 162 -2.43 -11.27 -17.49
CA ALA A 162 -0.98 -11.28 -17.48
C ALA A 162 -0.42 -10.95 -16.08
N LEU A 163 -1.05 -10.02 -15.33
CA LEU A 163 -0.68 -9.73 -13.95
C LEU A 163 -0.95 -10.92 -13.04
N PHE A 164 -2.12 -11.55 -13.13
CA PHE A 164 -2.47 -12.71 -12.31
C PHE A 164 -1.52 -13.87 -12.53
N LEU A 165 -1.16 -14.18 -13.77
CA LEU A 165 -0.18 -15.23 -14.08
C LEU A 165 1.20 -14.95 -13.43
N LYS A 166 1.65 -13.68 -13.43
CA LYS A 166 2.91 -13.30 -12.77
C LYS A 166 2.81 -13.48 -11.25
N ILE A 167 1.70 -13.07 -10.66
CA ILE A 167 1.48 -13.22 -9.23
C ILE A 167 1.42 -14.71 -8.84
N ASP A 168 0.67 -15.53 -9.58
CA ASP A 168 0.58 -16.97 -9.34
C ASP A 168 1.95 -17.64 -9.39
N GLN A 169 2.82 -17.24 -10.33
CA GLN A 169 4.19 -17.75 -10.42
C GLN A 169 5.08 -17.34 -9.23
N LEU A 170 4.81 -16.19 -8.63
CA LEU A 170 5.53 -15.72 -7.43
C LEU A 170 5.06 -16.42 -6.17
N LEU A 171 3.83 -16.91 -6.17
CA LEU A 171 3.18 -17.56 -5.02
C LEU A 171 3.33 -19.10 -5.04
N ALA A 172 3.80 -19.66 -6.16
CA ALA A 172 4.06 -21.10 -6.32
C ALA A 172 5.39 -21.54 -5.70
#